data_7ca43158fbaaa81b4fad1c99d408c914
#
_entry.id   7ca43158fbaaa81b4fad1c99d408c914
#
_cell.length_a   1.000
_cell.length_b   1.000
_cell.length_c   1.000
_cell.angle_alpha   90.00
_cell.angle_beta   90.00
_cell.angle_gamma   90.00
#
_symmetry.space_group_name_H-M   'P 1'
#
loop_
_entity.id
_entity.type
_entity.pdbx_description
1 polymer ?
#
loop_
_entity_poly.entity_id
_entity_poly.type
_entity_poly.pdbx_seq_one_letter_code
_entity_poly.pdbx_strand_id
1 'polypeptide(L)'
;MVDTLVDEVDRSPDGPSTGAFFDFDGTLIYGFSAIALQVARLRRRDVSPQELAHALLTGVGLVLGQADYDAVVSILGRSWRGRDVDEIDALGRRLFKDKLAGRMYPEARALVAAHLRKGHTVVLASSALSFQVEAVAADLDIEHVLCTRFEVVDGRLTGALAGPHLWGVGKRRAVEQLAAEQGIDLARSFAYADGSEDIELLDVVGNPRPTNPTRGLERKARERGWPVHRFAGRGAPTPELAVRHVAAVGGFLTATATGIGLGLLNRSKADAVNTMVSVGSDLSLGLAGIHLAVTGEQHVWSHRPAVFLFNHQSSVDPLLLMALLRRDVTAVAKKELAANPIVRLAGALADAVFIDRDDRAGAIAALRPLVEEAFVRGKSLAMAPEGTRSGTGRLGPFKKGAFRLAMAGGVPVVPIVFRNANDVWPLGTQFMRPGTVDVVVHPPIPTDDWTDADLDQRIAHVRRFYLDTLAHWPAR
;
A
#
# COMPACT_ATOMS: atom_id res chain seq x y z
N MET A 1 -20.39 4.81 -2.95
CA MET A 1 -19.76 6.01 -3.59
C MET A 1 -18.66 5.61 -4.58
N VAL A 2 -17.68 4.78 -4.20
CA VAL A 2 -16.66 4.26 -5.17
C VAL A 2 -17.34 3.42 -6.23
N ASP A 3 -18.24 2.52 -5.83
CA ASP A 3 -19.00 1.66 -6.75
C ASP A 3 -19.74 2.49 -7.80
N THR A 4 -20.35 3.62 -7.40
CA THR A 4 -21.05 4.51 -8.34
C THR A 4 -20.12 5.13 -9.39
N LEU A 5 -18.86 5.46 -9.02
CA LEU A 5 -17.86 6.01 -9.94
C LEU A 5 -17.30 4.94 -10.86
N VAL A 6 -17.03 3.75 -10.33
CA VAL A 6 -16.59 2.60 -11.12
C VAL A 6 -17.70 2.20 -12.09
N ASP A 7 -18.97 2.15 -11.65
CA ASP A 7 -20.13 1.88 -12.52
C ASP A 7 -20.26 2.92 -13.65
N GLU A 8 -19.90 4.16 -13.42
CA GLU A 8 -19.89 5.19 -14.45
C GLU A 8 -18.81 4.92 -15.51
N VAL A 9 -17.60 4.57 -15.07
CA VAL A 9 -16.50 4.17 -15.96
C VAL A 9 -16.88 2.90 -16.74
N ASP A 10 -17.48 1.91 -16.08
CA ASP A 10 -17.88 0.64 -16.70
C ASP A 10 -18.99 0.85 -17.77
N ARG A 11 -19.81 1.90 -17.69
CA ARG A 11 -20.80 2.29 -18.72
C ARG A 11 -20.21 3.10 -19.87
N SER A 12 -18.99 3.63 -19.74
CA SER A 12 -18.36 4.41 -20.80
C SER A 12 -17.89 3.52 -21.96
N PRO A 13 -17.65 4.09 -23.15
CA PRO A 13 -17.15 3.32 -24.29
C PRO A 13 -15.77 2.70 -24.00
N ASP A 14 -15.52 1.50 -24.49
CA ASP A 14 -14.21 0.84 -24.40
C ASP A 14 -13.18 1.46 -25.35
N GLY A 15 -11.92 1.26 -25.03
CA GLY A 15 -10.80 1.49 -25.92
C GLY A 15 -9.99 2.77 -25.67
N PRO A 16 -8.83 2.88 -26.32
CA PRO A 16 -7.80 3.88 -26.02
C PRO A 16 -8.17 5.32 -26.44
N SER A 17 -9.22 5.49 -27.25
CA SER A 17 -9.70 6.83 -27.63
C SER A 17 -10.37 7.58 -26.48
N THR A 18 -10.69 6.92 -25.36
CA THR A 18 -11.14 7.56 -24.14
C THR A 18 -9.94 7.77 -23.22
N GLY A 19 -9.64 9.01 -22.84
CA GLY A 19 -8.60 9.34 -21.88
C GLY A 19 -9.12 9.37 -20.43
N ALA A 20 -8.25 9.03 -19.47
CA ALA A 20 -8.50 9.23 -18.06
C ALA A 20 -7.31 9.93 -17.41
N PHE A 21 -7.46 11.22 -17.15
CA PHE A 21 -6.40 12.09 -16.65
C PHE A 21 -6.52 12.24 -15.14
N PHE A 22 -5.49 11.83 -14.42
CA PHE A 22 -5.45 11.91 -12.96
C PHE A 22 -4.39 12.90 -12.51
N ASP A 23 -4.79 13.88 -11.70
CA ASP A 23 -3.83 14.61 -10.88
C ASP A 23 -3.28 13.71 -9.76
N PHE A 24 -2.21 14.15 -9.12
CA PHE A 24 -1.49 13.34 -8.13
C PHE A 24 -1.81 13.71 -6.69
N ASP A 25 -1.33 14.89 -6.25
CA ASP A 25 -1.46 15.36 -4.88
C ASP A 25 -2.93 15.73 -4.58
N GLY A 26 -3.51 15.23 -3.47
CA GLY A 26 -4.93 15.44 -3.15
C GLY A 26 -5.91 14.55 -3.94
N THR A 27 -5.51 14.01 -5.09
CA THR A 27 -6.34 13.21 -6.00
C THR A 27 -6.00 11.72 -5.94
N LEU A 28 -4.80 11.30 -6.34
CA LEU A 28 -4.35 9.91 -6.20
C LEU A 28 -3.89 9.62 -4.77
N ILE A 29 -3.24 10.56 -4.11
CA ILE A 29 -2.75 10.43 -2.73
C ILE A 29 -3.34 11.49 -1.81
N TYR A 30 -3.49 11.14 -0.52
CA TYR A 30 -3.84 12.09 0.53
C TYR A 30 -2.67 13.02 0.85
N GLY A 31 -2.90 14.33 0.78
CA GLY A 31 -1.95 15.38 1.09
C GLY A 31 -0.93 15.63 -0.02
N PHE A 32 0.18 16.27 0.30
CA PHE A 32 1.18 16.72 -0.66
C PHE A 32 2.45 15.88 -0.62
N SER A 33 2.89 15.40 -1.78
CA SER A 33 4.12 14.61 -1.97
C SER A 33 5.38 15.43 -1.68
N ALA A 34 5.37 16.72 -2.00
CA ALA A 34 6.46 17.64 -1.72
C ALA A 34 6.77 17.74 -0.22
N ILE A 35 5.75 17.75 0.66
CA ILE A 35 5.94 17.75 2.13
C ILE A 35 6.59 16.43 2.56
N ALA A 36 6.13 15.29 2.03
CA ALA A 36 6.71 13.99 2.34
C ALA A 36 8.19 13.90 1.93
N LEU A 37 8.53 14.47 0.77
CA LEU A 37 9.91 14.57 0.28
C LEU A 37 10.78 15.40 1.23
N GLN A 38 10.33 16.61 1.62
CA GLN A 38 11.09 17.47 2.51
C GLN A 38 11.34 16.84 3.88
N VAL A 39 10.32 16.19 4.46
CA VAL A 39 10.47 15.45 5.71
C VAL A 39 11.45 14.28 5.57
N ALA A 40 11.46 13.59 4.44
CA ALA A 40 12.39 12.51 4.19
C ALA A 40 13.84 13.00 4.06
N ARG A 41 14.06 14.14 3.38
CA ARG A 41 15.37 14.80 3.24
C ARG A 41 15.90 15.32 4.57
N LEU A 42 15.05 15.99 5.36
CA LEU A 42 15.39 16.48 6.71
C LEU A 42 15.87 15.35 7.62
N ARG A 43 15.17 14.22 7.65
CA ARG A 43 15.57 13.07 8.47
C ARG A 43 16.93 12.48 8.07
N ARG A 44 17.32 12.64 6.82
CA ARG A 44 18.62 12.21 6.28
C ARG A 44 19.71 13.26 6.43
N ARG A 45 19.41 14.45 6.98
CA ARG A 45 20.29 15.61 7.04
C ARG A 45 20.78 16.06 5.65
N ASP A 46 19.95 15.84 4.62
CA ASP A 46 20.21 16.15 3.22
C ASP A 46 19.55 17.49 2.80
N VAL A 47 19.39 18.41 3.73
CA VAL A 47 18.84 19.76 3.52
C VAL A 47 19.71 20.76 4.23
N SER A 48 20.17 21.77 3.49
CA SER A 48 20.92 22.87 4.10
C SER A 48 19.97 23.79 4.91
N PRO A 49 20.49 24.51 5.96
CA PRO A 49 19.67 25.46 6.71
C PRO A 49 19.03 26.55 5.83
N GLN A 50 19.72 26.93 4.76
CA GLN A 50 19.23 27.92 3.78
C GLN A 50 18.07 27.37 2.94
N GLU A 51 18.17 26.12 2.48
CA GLU A 51 17.08 25.41 1.78
C GLU A 51 15.85 25.25 2.66
N LEU A 52 16.05 24.92 3.95
CA LEU A 52 14.95 24.77 4.89
C LEU A 52 14.20 26.10 5.10
N ALA A 53 14.94 27.20 5.29
CA ALA A 53 14.34 28.53 5.43
C ALA A 53 13.54 28.93 4.16
N HIS A 54 14.10 28.69 2.97
CA HIS A 54 13.42 28.95 1.71
C HIS A 54 12.17 28.05 1.52
N ALA A 55 12.26 26.76 1.84
CA ALA A 55 11.13 25.84 1.71
C ALA A 55 9.98 26.23 2.65
N LEU A 56 10.28 26.72 3.86
CA LEU A 56 9.27 27.21 4.80
C LEU A 56 8.58 28.48 4.28
N LEU A 57 9.36 29.46 3.81
CA LEU A 57 8.82 30.71 3.25
C LEU A 57 7.97 30.45 2.01
N THR A 58 8.44 29.59 1.13
CA THR A 58 7.75 29.24 -0.12
C THR A 58 6.47 28.42 0.16
N GLY A 59 6.52 27.51 1.12
CA GLY A 59 5.36 26.73 1.56
C GLY A 59 4.25 27.63 2.15
N VAL A 60 4.62 28.64 2.94
CA VAL A 60 3.66 29.63 3.45
C VAL A 60 3.07 30.46 2.30
N GLY A 61 3.89 30.89 1.34
CA GLY A 61 3.44 31.63 0.16
C GLY A 61 2.46 30.84 -0.71
N LEU A 62 2.69 29.52 -0.89
CA LEU A 62 1.81 28.62 -1.62
C LEU A 62 0.44 28.48 -0.93
N VAL A 63 0.45 28.28 0.39
CA VAL A 63 -0.78 28.17 1.18
C VAL A 63 -1.60 29.47 1.15
N LEU A 64 -0.93 30.61 1.07
CA LEU A 64 -1.57 31.94 0.97
C LEU A 64 -1.97 32.31 -0.45
N GLY A 65 -1.68 31.47 -1.46
CA GLY A 65 -1.98 31.74 -2.88
C GLY A 65 -1.17 32.90 -3.47
N GLN A 66 -0.01 33.24 -2.87
CA GLN A 66 0.86 34.37 -3.25
C GLN A 66 2.20 33.92 -3.86
N ALA A 67 2.48 32.59 -3.90
CA ALA A 67 3.74 32.11 -4.44
C ALA A 67 3.66 31.98 -5.97
N ASP A 68 4.65 32.55 -6.64
CA ASP A 68 4.92 32.29 -8.04
C ASP A 68 5.52 30.87 -8.17
N TYR A 69 4.81 29.98 -8.89
CA TYR A 69 5.24 28.61 -9.11
C TYR A 69 6.62 28.53 -9.79
N ASP A 70 6.93 29.43 -10.71
CA ASP A 70 8.23 29.49 -11.38
C ASP A 70 9.37 29.78 -10.40
N ALA A 71 9.14 30.65 -9.42
CA ALA A 71 10.13 30.91 -8.36
C ALA A 71 10.37 29.66 -7.50
N VAL A 72 9.30 28.92 -7.18
CA VAL A 72 9.40 27.65 -6.43
C VAL A 72 10.23 26.62 -7.18
N VAL A 73 9.93 26.41 -8.46
CA VAL A 73 10.64 25.44 -9.30
C VAL A 73 12.10 25.83 -9.49
N SER A 74 12.40 27.13 -9.66
CA SER A 74 13.77 27.65 -9.79
C SER A 74 14.59 27.42 -8.52
N ILE A 75 13.99 27.55 -7.32
CA ILE A 75 14.64 27.27 -6.04
C ILE A 75 14.93 25.78 -5.90
N LEU A 76 13.94 24.96 -6.23
CA LEU A 76 14.08 23.50 -6.23
C LEU A 76 15.18 23.06 -7.22
N GLY A 77 15.18 23.58 -8.44
CA GLY A 77 16.20 23.28 -9.44
C GLY A 77 17.61 23.54 -8.95
N ARG A 78 17.85 24.66 -8.26
CA ARG A 78 19.16 24.95 -7.66
C ARG A 78 19.58 23.94 -6.61
N SER A 79 18.63 23.43 -5.81
CA SER A 79 18.94 22.45 -4.75
C SER A 79 19.21 21.03 -5.30
N TRP A 80 18.78 20.75 -6.51
CA TRP A 80 18.98 19.45 -7.17
C TRP A 80 20.13 19.46 -8.20
N ARG A 81 20.69 20.62 -8.52
CA ARG A 81 21.77 20.75 -9.50
C ARG A 81 22.98 19.87 -9.17
N GLY A 82 23.47 19.16 -10.17
CA GLY A 82 24.66 18.29 -10.09
C GLY A 82 24.42 16.93 -9.43
N ARG A 83 23.20 16.66 -8.95
CA ARG A 83 22.85 15.35 -8.41
C ARG A 83 22.72 14.31 -9.51
N ASP A 84 23.10 13.09 -9.20
CA ASP A 84 22.99 11.93 -10.07
C ASP A 84 21.51 11.53 -10.24
N VAL A 85 21.10 11.25 -11.48
CA VAL A 85 19.70 10.90 -11.81
C VAL A 85 19.30 9.59 -11.16
N ASP A 86 20.17 8.56 -11.15
CA ASP A 86 19.86 7.26 -10.57
C ASP A 86 19.67 7.33 -9.05
N GLU A 87 20.44 8.20 -8.38
CA GLU A 87 20.26 8.46 -6.93
C GLU A 87 18.93 9.11 -6.63
N ILE A 88 18.49 10.06 -7.46
CA ILE A 88 17.21 10.76 -7.31
C ILE A 88 16.04 9.82 -7.57
N ASP A 89 16.11 8.98 -8.60
CA ASP A 89 15.11 7.97 -8.89
C ASP A 89 15.04 6.91 -7.78
N ALA A 90 16.19 6.51 -7.24
CA ALA A 90 16.21 5.64 -6.07
C ALA A 90 15.58 6.31 -4.83
N LEU A 91 15.75 7.63 -4.68
CA LEU A 91 15.07 8.40 -3.62
C LEU A 91 13.56 8.40 -3.83
N GLY A 92 13.09 8.63 -5.06
CA GLY A 92 11.67 8.59 -5.45
C GLY A 92 11.02 7.24 -5.14
N ARG A 93 11.66 6.14 -5.56
CA ARG A 93 11.19 4.77 -5.26
C ARG A 93 11.11 4.51 -3.74
N ARG A 94 12.09 4.97 -2.97
CA ARG A 94 12.05 4.87 -1.49
C ARG A 94 10.96 5.74 -0.88
N LEU A 95 10.82 6.98 -1.35
CA LEU A 95 9.77 7.89 -0.91
C LEU A 95 8.38 7.29 -1.11
N PHE A 96 8.15 6.74 -2.30
CA PHE A 96 6.91 6.05 -2.61
C PHE A 96 6.67 4.90 -1.63
N LYS A 97 7.58 3.95 -1.55
CA LYS A 97 7.45 2.76 -0.70
C LYS A 97 7.23 3.10 0.78
N ASP A 98 7.99 4.06 1.30
CA ASP A 98 8.03 4.32 2.75
C ASP A 98 6.98 5.33 3.21
N LYS A 99 6.47 6.20 2.32
CA LYS A 99 5.65 7.34 2.68
C LYS A 99 4.39 7.55 1.84
N LEU A 100 4.46 7.38 0.50
CA LEU A 100 3.34 7.74 -0.36
C LEU A 100 2.37 6.58 -0.59
N ALA A 101 2.86 5.35 -0.67
CA ALA A 101 2.02 4.17 -0.90
C ALA A 101 0.88 4.04 0.12
N GLY A 102 1.16 4.28 1.42
CA GLY A 102 0.12 4.28 2.46
C GLY A 102 -0.83 5.48 2.43
N ARG A 103 -0.54 6.51 1.62
CA ARG A 103 -1.40 7.69 1.43
C ARG A 103 -2.29 7.57 0.20
N MET A 104 -2.07 6.59 -0.66
CA MET A 104 -2.87 6.39 -1.86
C MET A 104 -4.33 6.10 -1.49
N TYR A 105 -5.25 6.81 -2.11
CA TYR A 105 -6.68 6.56 -1.92
C TYR A 105 -7.08 5.22 -2.54
N PRO A 106 -7.73 4.31 -1.80
CA PRO A 106 -8.28 3.07 -2.36
C PRO A 106 -9.24 3.34 -3.51
N GLU A 107 -10.03 4.42 -3.39
CA GLU A 107 -10.98 4.86 -4.39
C GLU A 107 -10.29 5.25 -5.71
N ALA A 108 -9.19 5.99 -5.62
CA ALA A 108 -8.41 6.36 -6.80
C ALA A 108 -7.80 5.14 -7.47
N ARG A 109 -7.25 4.20 -6.69
CA ARG A 109 -6.75 2.92 -7.21
C ARG A 109 -7.83 2.11 -7.92
N ALA A 110 -9.04 2.06 -7.37
CA ALA A 110 -10.16 1.37 -7.99
C ALA A 110 -10.58 2.02 -9.31
N LEU A 111 -10.60 3.36 -9.38
CA LEU A 111 -10.90 4.11 -10.61
C LEU A 111 -9.84 3.90 -11.69
N VAL A 112 -8.55 4.01 -11.36
CA VAL A 112 -7.46 3.73 -12.30
C VAL A 112 -7.60 2.32 -12.86
N ALA A 113 -7.83 1.31 -11.98
CA ALA A 113 -8.02 -0.06 -12.41
C ALA A 113 -9.28 -0.24 -13.29
N ALA A 114 -10.36 0.49 -13.04
CA ALA A 114 -11.56 0.47 -13.88
C ALA A 114 -11.27 1.00 -15.29
N HIS A 115 -10.60 2.15 -15.38
CA HIS A 115 -10.19 2.72 -16.68
C HIS A 115 -9.25 1.78 -17.45
N LEU A 116 -8.27 1.17 -16.78
CA LEU A 116 -7.36 0.21 -17.41
C LEU A 116 -8.12 -1.04 -17.92
N ARG A 117 -9.09 -1.56 -17.16
CA ARG A 117 -9.94 -2.70 -17.61
C ARG A 117 -10.77 -2.35 -18.85
N LYS A 118 -11.20 -1.09 -19.00
CA LYS A 118 -11.93 -0.57 -20.17
C LYS A 118 -11.01 -0.34 -21.37
N GLY A 119 -9.68 -0.47 -21.21
CA GLY A 119 -8.69 -0.18 -22.24
C GLY A 119 -8.54 1.32 -22.52
N HIS A 120 -8.92 2.18 -21.58
CA HIS A 120 -8.74 3.63 -21.70
C HIS A 120 -7.27 4.01 -21.63
N THR A 121 -6.89 5.09 -22.29
CA THR A 121 -5.55 5.70 -22.11
C THR A 121 -5.51 6.42 -20.77
N VAL A 122 -4.88 5.80 -19.78
CA VAL A 122 -4.74 6.38 -18.43
C VAL A 122 -3.48 7.22 -18.36
N VAL A 123 -3.62 8.46 -17.88
CA VAL A 123 -2.56 9.45 -17.82
C VAL A 123 -2.46 10.02 -16.41
N LEU A 124 -1.26 10.00 -15.84
CA LEU A 124 -0.95 10.76 -14.64
C LEU A 124 -0.47 12.16 -15.08
N ALA A 125 -1.21 13.20 -14.74
CA ALA A 125 -0.91 14.59 -15.13
C ALA A 125 -0.71 15.46 -13.88
N SER A 126 0.56 15.74 -13.51
CA SER A 126 0.89 16.40 -12.25
C SER A 126 1.96 17.47 -12.42
N SER A 127 1.89 18.51 -11.59
CA SER A 127 2.97 19.49 -11.43
C SER A 127 4.18 18.96 -10.65
N ALA A 128 4.05 17.83 -9.96
CA ALA A 128 5.13 17.22 -9.19
C ALA A 128 6.30 16.76 -10.08
N LEU A 129 7.47 16.60 -9.47
CA LEU A 129 8.68 16.18 -10.18
C LEU A 129 8.63 14.69 -10.55
N SER A 130 9.27 14.32 -11.65
CA SER A 130 9.27 12.96 -12.23
C SER A 130 9.52 11.86 -11.19
N PHE A 131 10.56 12.00 -10.37
CA PHE A 131 10.91 11.01 -9.36
C PHE A 131 9.88 10.86 -8.22
N GLN A 132 8.94 11.81 -8.06
CA GLN A 132 7.84 11.70 -7.10
C GLN A 132 6.69 10.86 -7.67
N VAL A 133 6.44 10.94 -8.96
CA VAL A 133 5.24 10.38 -9.61
C VAL A 133 5.49 9.09 -10.37
N GLU A 134 6.69 8.87 -10.92
CA GLU A 134 6.99 7.70 -11.76
C GLU A 134 6.86 6.36 -11.01
N ALA A 135 7.29 6.33 -9.74
CA ALA A 135 7.12 5.13 -8.92
C ALA A 135 5.64 4.81 -8.64
N VAL A 136 4.80 5.84 -8.57
CA VAL A 136 3.34 5.69 -8.41
C VAL A 136 2.70 5.24 -9.72
N ALA A 137 3.08 5.85 -10.84
CA ALA A 137 2.60 5.46 -12.17
C ALA A 137 2.92 3.98 -12.44
N ALA A 138 4.16 3.57 -12.18
CA ALA A 138 4.58 2.17 -12.31
C ALA A 138 3.80 1.22 -11.38
N ASP A 139 3.43 1.65 -10.17
CA ASP A 139 2.61 0.85 -9.25
C ASP A 139 1.15 0.72 -9.71
N LEU A 140 0.64 1.72 -10.42
CA LEU A 140 -0.73 1.75 -10.94
C LEU A 140 -0.86 1.25 -12.38
N ASP A 141 0.22 0.79 -13.02
CA ASP A 141 0.29 0.39 -14.43
C ASP A 141 -0.10 1.55 -15.40
N ILE A 142 0.22 2.78 -15.02
CA ILE A 142 0.00 3.98 -15.84
C ILE A 142 1.23 4.18 -16.73
N GLU A 143 1.06 4.10 -18.04
CA GLU A 143 2.15 4.24 -19.01
C GLU A 143 2.47 5.70 -19.33
N HIS A 144 1.45 6.56 -19.36
CA HIS A 144 1.60 7.96 -19.74
C HIS A 144 1.72 8.86 -18.50
N VAL A 145 2.87 9.54 -18.37
CA VAL A 145 3.16 10.43 -17.26
C VAL A 145 3.54 11.81 -17.78
N LEU A 146 2.64 12.76 -17.57
CA LEU A 146 2.87 14.18 -17.76
C LEU A 146 3.27 14.79 -16.42
N CYS A 147 4.53 15.17 -16.25
CA CYS A 147 5.06 15.71 -15.00
C CYS A 147 6.17 16.73 -15.25
N THR A 148 6.50 17.50 -14.22
CA THR A 148 7.62 18.43 -14.28
C THR A 148 8.93 17.65 -14.28
N ARG A 149 9.82 17.93 -15.24
CA ARG A 149 11.12 17.26 -15.40
C ARG A 149 12.26 18.26 -15.36
N PHE A 150 13.34 17.91 -14.70
CA PHE A 150 14.60 18.61 -14.84
C PHE A 150 15.40 18.09 -16.03
N GLU A 151 16.15 18.99 -16.66
CA GLU A 151 17.10 18.65 -17.70
C GLU A 151 18.24 17.81 -17.13
N VAL A 152 18.65 16.79 -17.88
CA VAL A 152 19.74 15.86 -17.54
C VAL A 152 20.85 16.00 -18.56
N VAL A 153 22.09 16.24 -18.12
CA VAL A 153 23.29 16.22 -18.93
C VAL A 153 24.32 15.31 -18.24
N ASP A 154 24.88 14.39 -18.98
CA ASP A 154 25.86 13.40 -18.48
C ASP A 154 25.40 12.67 -17.20
N GLY A 155 24.12 12.28 -17.13
CA GLY A 155 23.52 11.56 -16.00
C GLY A 155 23.30 12.42 -14.75
N ARG A 156 23.45 13.75 -14.85
CA ARG A 156 23.27 14.70 -13.75
C ARG A 156 22.23 15.75 -14.06
N LEU A 157 21.49 16.15 -13.01
CA LEU A 157 20.51 17.22 -13.12
C LEU A 157 21.22 18.57 -13.32
N THR A 158 20.83 19.34 -14.34
CA THR A 158 21.34 20.70 -14.53
C THR A 158 20.70 21.72 -13.60
N GLY A 159 19.53 21.40 -13.06
CA GLY A 159 18.68 22.29 -12.27
C GLY A 159 17.77 23.19 -13.14
N ALA A 160 17.88 23.14 -14.47
CA ALA A 160 16.93 23.72 -15.39
C ALA A 160 15.78 22.74 -15.68
N LEU A 161 14.62 23.27 -16.12
CA LEU A 161 13.53 22.43 -16.58
C LEU A 161 13.80 21.89 -17.98
N ALA A 162 13.44 20.64 -18.23
CA ALA A 162 13.48 20.01 -19.56
C ALA A 162 12.34 20.44 -20.49
N GLY A 163 11.42 21.25 -20.01
CA GLY A 163 10.26 21.72 -20.74
C GLY A 163 9.41 22.68 -19.90
N PRO A 164 8.23 23.06 -20.37
CA PRO A 164 7.34 23.92 -19.60
C PRO A 164 6.87 23.20 -18.32
N HIS A 165 6.69 23.94 -17.25
CA HIS A 165 6.11 23.41 -16.03
C HIS A 165 4.62 23.05 -16.22
N LEU A 166 4.17 21.98 -15.56
CA LEU A 166 2.81 21.45 -15.70
C LEU A 166 1.87 22.04 -14.63
N TRP A 167 1.61 23.34 -14.72
CA TRP A 167 0.71 24.06 -13.84
C TRP A 167 -0.33 24.83 -14.64
N GLY A 168 -1.62 24.77 -14.25
CA GLY A 168 -2.69 25.53 -14.89
C GLY A 168 -2.77 25.27 -16.41
N VAL A 169 -2.65 26.35 -17.19
CA VAL A 169 -2.65 26.28 -18.67
C VAL A 169 -1.56 25.37 -19.22
N GLY A 170 -0.41 25.24 -18.54
CA GLY A 170 0.67 24.32 -18.95
C GLY A 170 0.22 22.86 -18.91
N LYS A 171 -0.48 22.46 -17.86
CA LYS A 171 -1.06 21.11 -17.73
C LYS A 171 -2.10 20.84 -18.81
N ARG A 172 -3.00 21.78 -19.04
CA ARG A 172 -3.99 21.71 -20.13
C ARG A 172 -3.32 21.48 -21.50
N ARG A 173 -2.33 22.31 -21.87
CA ARG A 173 -1.62 22.18 -23.17
C ARG A 173 -0.94 20.83 -23.32
N ALA A 174 -0.30 20.31 -22.27
CA ALA A 174 0.34 19.01 -22.31
C ALA A 174 -0.67 17.88 -22.53
N VAL A 175 -1.85 17.97 -21.92
CA VAL A 175 -2.95 17.01 -22.11
C VAL A 175 -3.52 17.11 -23.53
N GLU A 176 -3.77 18.31 -24.04
CA GLU A 176 -4.26 18.53 -25.42
C GLU A 176 -3.25 18.00 -26.46
N GLN A 177 -1.95 18.22 -26.24
CA GLN A 177 -0.89 17.68 -27.10
C GLN A 177 -0.87 16.15 -27.08
N LEU A 178 -0.83 15.53 -25.90
CA LEU A 178 -0.86 14.06 -25.78
C LEU A 178 -2.12 13.47 -26.40
N ALA A 179 -3.27 14.13 -26.21
CA ALA A 179 -4.54 13.68 -26.79
C ALA A 179 -4.48 13.67 -28.32
N ALA A 180 -3.89 14.70 -28.93
CA ALA A 180 -3.69 14.76 -30.37
C ALA A 180 -2.72 13.68 -30.87
N GLU A 181 -1.62 13.45 -30.16
CA GLU A 181 -0.60 12.43 -30.50
C GLU A 181 -1.14 10.99 -30.38
N GLN A 182 -1.98 10.71 -29.38
CA GLN A 182 -2.51 9.39 -29.10
C GLN A 182 -3.92 9.13 -29.68
N GLY A 183 -4.52 10.12 -30.33
CA GLY A 183 -5.87 10.00 -30.88
C GLY A 183 -6.96 9.91 -29.80
N ILE A 184 -6.78 10.59 -28.67
CA ILE A 184 -7.73 10.63 -27.57
C ILE A 184 -8.82 11.66 -27.84
N ASP A 185 -10.09 11.26 -27.72
CA ASP A 185 -11.24 12.16 -27.78
C ASP A 185 -11.51 12.76 -26.40
N LEU A 186 -11.09 14.00 -26.20
CA LEU A 186 -11.26 14.71 -24.94
C LEU A 186 -12.74 14.90 -24.56
N ALA A 187 -13.67 14.97 -25.54
CA ALA A 187 -15.09 15.10 -25.24
C ALA A 187 -15.70 13.84 -24.57
N ARG A 188 -15.06 12.67 -24.71
CA ARG A 188 -15.44 11.42 -24.06
C ARG A 188 -14.60 11.12 -22.83
N SER A 189 -13.52 11.87 -22.63
CA SER A 189 -12.50 11.61 -21.63
C SER A 189 -12.89 12.12 -20.25
N PHE A 190 -12.21 11.58 -19.22
CA PHE A 190 -12.39 11.90 -17.81
C PHE A 190 -11.15 12.65 -17.28
N ALA A 191 -11.37 13.58 -16.34
CA ALA A 191 -10.28 14.19 -15.58
C ALA A 191 -10.66 14.27 -14.10
N TYR A 192 -9.72 13.88 -13.24
CA TYR A 192 -9.82 13.84 -11.79
C TYR A 192 -8.77 14.76 -11.19
N ALA A 193 -9.19 15.77 -10.42
CA ALA A 193 -8.29 16.76 -9.82
C ALA A 193 -8.91 17.42 -8.59
N ASP A 194 -8.07 17.92 -7.65
CA ASP A 194 -8.49 18.57 -6.42
C ASP A 194 -8.22 20.07 -6.36
N GLY A 195 -7.26 20.56 -7.13
CA GLY A 195 -6.74 21.93 -7.11
C GLY A 195 -7.51 22.92 -7.99
N SER A 196 -7.52 24.21 -7.58
CA SER A 196 -8.08 25.28 -8.42
C SER A 196 -7.24 25.52 -9.68
N GLU A 197 -5.97 25.18 -9.67
CA GLU A 197 -5.04 25.21 -10.80
C GLU A 197 -5.41 24.21 -11.90
N ASP A 198 -6.21 23.20 -11.59
CA ASP A 198 -6.65 22.18 -12.53
C ASP A 198 -7.98 22.47 -13.22
N ILE A 199 -8.56 23.65 -12.96
CA ILE A 199 -9.79 24.09 -13.65
C ILE A 199 -9.60 24.03 -15.17
N GLU A 200 -8.45 24.43 -15.67
CA GLU A 200 -8.12 24.42 -17.09
C GLU A 200 -8.08 22.98 -17.66
N LEU A 201 -7.58 22.01 -16.89
CA LEU A 201 -7.61 20.59 -17.26
C LEU A 201 -9.04 20.04 -17.26
N LEU A 202 -9.81 20.37 -16.23
CA LEU A 202 -11.20 19.91 -16.10
C LEU A 202 -12.12 20.48 -17.18
N ASP A 203 -11.81 21.68 -17.69
CA ASP A 203 -12.59 22.37 -18.73
C ASP A 203 -12.48 21.74 -20.12
N VAL A 204 -11.41 21.00 -20.41
CA VAL A 204 -11.18 20.45 -21.75
C VAL A 204 -11.74 19.06 -21.94
N VAL A 205 -12.17 18.39 -20.87
CA VAL A 205 -12.73 17.03 -20.95
C VAL A 205 -14.27 17.03 -20.84
N GLY A 206 -14.89 16.04 -21.47
CA GLY A 206 -16.34 15.89 -21.39
C GLY A 206 -16.85 15.39 -20.05
N ASN A 207 -16.00 14.71 -19.25
CA ASN A 207 -16.35 14.19 -17.95
C ASN A 207 -15.43 14.71 -16.84
N PRO A 208 -15.52 16.01 -16.48
CA PRO A 208 -14.77 16.56 -15.35
C PRO A 208 -15.26 15.97 -14.01
N ARG A 209 -14.33 15.55 -13.16
CA ARG A 209 -14.61 14.94 -11.85
C ARG A 209 -13.74 15.59 -10.77
N PRO A 210 -14.09 16.79 -10.30
CA PRO A 210 -13.47 17.40 -9.13
C PRO A 210 -13.47 16.42 -7.96
N THR A 211 -12.26 16.02 -7.53
CA THR A 211 -12.04 14.96 -6.53
C THR A 211 -11.39 15.56 -5.30
N ASN A 212 -12.01 15.46 -4.12
CA ASN A 212 -11.57 16.11 -2.88
C ASN A 212 -11.28 17.62 -3.03
N PRO A 213 -12.12 18.39 -3.75
CA PRO A 213 -11.75 19.70 -4.24
C PRO A 213 -11.46 20.70 -3.12
N THR A 214 -10.49 21.57 -3.35
CA THR A 214 -10.28 22.80 -2.60
C THR A 214 -11.52 23.70 -2.69
N ARG A 215 -11.68 24.63 -1.75
CA ARG A 215 -12.83 25.54 -1.73
C ARG A 215 -13.01 26.34 -3.05
N GLY A 216 -11.89 26.69 -3.70
CA GLY A 216 -11.88 27.39 -4.98
C GLY A 216 -12.46 26.54 -6.11
N LEU A 217 -11.94 25.31 -6.27
CA LEU A 217 -12.44 24.36 -7.25
C LEU A 217 -13.87 23.92 -6.97
N GLU A 218 -14.25 23.72 -5.70
CA GLU A 218 -15.62 23.35 -5.33
C GLU A 218 -16.64 24.41 -5.73
N ARG A 219 -16.31 25.69 -5.52
CA ARG A 219 -17.16 26.80 -5.99
C ARG A 219 -17.32 26.76 -7.50
N LYS A 220 -16.22 26.58 -8.24
CA LYS A 220 -16.23 26.52 -9.70
C LYS A 220 -17.00 25.31 -10.22
N ALA A 221 -16.86 24.16 -9.57
CA ALA A 221 -17.61 22.95 -9.90
C ALA A 221 -19.13 23.16 -9.77
N ARG A 222 -19.57 23.86 -8.71
CA ARG A 222 -21.00 24.22 -8.54
C ARG A 222 -21.49 25.17 -9.65
N GLU A 223 -20.69 26.18 -10.00
CA GLU A 223 -21.02 27.12 -11.09
C GLU A 223 -21.20 26.42 -12.45
N ARG A 224 -20.42 25.35 -12.69
CA ARG A 224 -20.42 24.59 -13.95
C ARG A 224 -21.24 23.31 -13.92
N GLY A 225 -21.84 22.97 -12.78
CA GLY A 225 -22.62 21.74 -12.62
C GLY A 225 -21.77 20.47 -12.64
N TRP A 226 -20.46 20.55 -12.34
CA TRP A 226 -19.59 19.39 -12.30
C TRP A 226 -19.86 18.51 -11.06
N PRO A 227 -19.96 17.19 -11.22
CA PRO A 227 -20.16 16.29 -10.08
C PRO A 227 -18.89 16.24 -9.22
N VAL A 228 -19.05 16.58 -7.93
CA VAL A 228 -17.94 16.57 -6.95
C VAL A 228 -17.87 15.23 -6.25
N HIS A 229 -16.68 14.69 -6.13
CA HIS A 229 -16.38 13.44 -5.43
C HIS A 229 -15.48 13.68 -4.23
N ARG A 230 -15.75 12.94 -3.13
CA ARG A 230 -14.93 13.00 -1.92
C ARG A 230 -14.56 11.60 -1.49
N PHE A 231 -13.27 11.32 -1.49
CA PHE A 231 -12.74 10.04 -1.03
C PHE A 231 -12.62 10.05 0.51
N ALA A 232 -12.96 8.94 1.12
CA ALA A 232 -12.95 8.76 2.57
C ALA A 232 -11.87 7.78 3.06
N GLY A 233 -11.32 6.96 2.15
CA GLY A 233 -10.37 5.90 2.49
C GLY A 233 -9.03 6.38 3.06
N ARG A 234 -8.71 7.66 2.89
CA ARG A 234 -7.54 8.31 3.49
C ARG A 234 -7.93 9.67 4.05
N GLY A 235 -7.11 10.20 4.96
CA GLY A 235 -7.34 11.50 5.58
C GLY A 235 -6.55 11.64 6.87
N ALA A 236 -6.63 12.84 7.48
CA ALA A 236 -6.06 13.06 8.80
C ALA A 236 -6.68 12.11 9.85
N PRO A 237 -5.91 11.66 10.86
CA PRO A 237 -6.46 10.89 11.95
C PRO A 237 -7.54 11.70 12.68
N THR A 238 -8.71 11.10 12.89
CA THR A 238 -9.76 11.70 13.73
C THR A 238 -9.59 11.25 15.18
N PRO A 239 -10.11 11.99 16.16
CA PRO A 239 -10.15 11.55 17.55
C PRO A 239 -10.81 10.18 17.72
N GLU A 240 -11.86 9.89 16.93
CA GLU A 240 -12.54 8.60 16.92
C GLU A 240 -11.59 7.45 16.53
N LEU A 241 -10.78 7.62 15.47
CA LEU A 241 -9.79 6.62 15.07
C LEU A 241 -8.76 6.37 16.16
N ALA A 242 -8.32 7.43 16.87
CA ALA A 242 -7.41 7.29 17.98
C ALA A 242 -8.04 6.49 19.13
N VAL A 243 -9.28 6.80 19.50
CA VAL A 243 -10.02 6.07 20.53
C VAL A 243 -10.20 4.59 20.13
N ARG A 244 -10.66 4.31 18.91
CA ARG A 244 -10.81 2.95 18.40
C ARG A 244 -9.48 2.17 18.43
N HIS A 245 -8.39 2.80 18.05
CA HIS A 245 -7.07 2.16 18.07
C HIS A 245 -6.61 1.84 19.50
N VAL A 246 -6.76 2.78 20.43
CA VAL A 246 -6.44 2.56 21.86
C VAL A 246 -7.32 1.47 22.44
N ALA A 247 -8.63 1.47 22.15
CA ALA A 247 -9.54 0.43 22.57
C ALA A 247 -9.15 -0.95 22.01
N ALA A 248 -8.78 -1.03 20.73
CA ALA A 248 -8.33 -2.27 20.10
C ALA A 248 -7.06 -2.83 20.75
N VAL A 249 -6.06 -1.98 21.00
CA VAL A 249 -4.85 -2.38 21.74
C VAL A 249 -5.18 -2.80 23.17
N GLY A 250 -6.00 -2.04 23.87
CA GLY A 250 -6.47 -2.36 25.22
C GLY A 250 -7.23 -3.70 25.29
N GLY A 251 -8.11 -3.94 24.32
CA GLY A 251 -8.85 -5.22 24.18
C GLY A 251 -7.91 -6.41 23.99
N PHE A 252 -6.90 -6.28 23.13
CA PHE A 252 -5.90 -7.33 22.94
C PHE A 252 -5.11 -7.62 24.22
N LEU A 253 -4.68 -6.58 24.93
CA LEU A 253 -3.95 -6.73 26.19
C LEU A 253 -4.81 -7.35 27.28
N THR A 254 -6.09 -6.97 27.39
CA THR A 254 -7.04 -7.53 28.35
C THR A 254 -7.25 -9.03 28.09
N ALA A 255 -7.50 -9.42 26.83
CA ALA A 255 -7.63 -10.82 26.46
C ALA A 255 -6.33 -11.62 26.73
N THR A 256 -5.16 -11.01 26.48
CA THR A 256 -3.86 -11.62 26.79
C THR A 256 -3.71 -11.86 28.30
N ALA A 257 -4.03 -10.87 29.14
CA ALA A 257 -3.97 -11.00 30.60
C ALA A 257 -4.96 -12.07 31.12
N THR A 258 -6.19 -12.08 30.58
CA THR A 258 -7.20 -13.11 30.88
C THR A 258 -6.69 -14.50 30.49
N GLY A 259 -6.12 -14.64 29.29
CA GLY A 259 -5.54 -15.88 28.80
C GLY A 259 -4.40 -16.38 29.70
N ILE A 260 -3.50 -15.49 30.15
CA ILE A 260 -2.45 -15.85 31.12
C ILE A 260 -3.07 -16.35 32.42
N GLY A 261 -4.09 -15.67 32.96
CA GLY A 261 -4.81 -16.09 34.15
C GLY A 261 -5.44 -17.50 34.02
N LEU A 262 -6.13 -17.75 32.91
CA LEU A 262 -6.70 -19.06 32.58
C LEU A 262 -5.62 -20.13 32.43
N GLY A 263 -4.52 -19.81 31.74
CA GLY A 263 -3.39 -20.71 31.56
C GLY A 263 -2.72 -21.10 32.89
N LEU A 264 -2.63 -20.18 33.84
CA LEU A 264 -2.12 -20.45 35.18
C LEU A 264 -3.10 -21.37 35.98
N LEU A 265 -4.40 -21.07 35.92
CA LEU A 265 -5.43 -21.89 36.58
C LEU A 265 -5.46 -23.31 36.03
N ASN A 266 -5.42 -23.47 34.73
CA ASN A 266 -5.48 -24.78 34.05
C ASN A 266 -4.10 -25.45 33.93
N ARG A 267 -3.03 -24.80 34.38
CA ARG A 267 -1.63 -25.23 34.14
C ARG A 267 -1.34 -25.53 32.67
N SER A 268 -1.92 -24.76 31.78
CA SER A 268 -1.89 -24.94 30.32
C SER A 268 -1.39 -23.68 29.60
N LYS A 269 -0.16 -23.70 29.08
CA LYS A 269 0.35 -22.64 28.23
C LYS A 269 -0.50 -22.51 26.95
N ALA A 270 -1.03 -23.64 26.44
CA ALA A 270 -1.87 -23.65 25.24
C ALA A 270 -3.16 -22.82 25.42
N ASP A 271 -3.81 -22.90 26.59
CA ASP A 271 -5.01 -22.13 26.90
C ASP A 271 -4.72 -20.63 26.93
N ALA A 272 -3.57 -20.25 27.51
CA ALA A 272 -3.13 -18.86 27.54
C ALA A 272 -2.94 -18.32 26.09
N VAL A 273 -2.23 -19.07 25.25
CA VAL A 273 -1.93 -18.69 23.87
C VAL A 273 -3.19 -18.67 23.02
N ASN A 274 -4.01 -19.71 23.09
CA ASN A 274 -5.22 -19.80 22.26
C ASN A 274 -6.26 -18.72 22.62
N THR A 275 -6.36 -18.36 23.91
CA THR A 275 -7.19 -17.22 24.34
C THR A 275 -6.66 -15.89 23.78
N MET A 276 -5.35 -15.64 23.90
CA MET A 276 -4.73 -14.46 23.33
C MET A 276 -4.94 -14.39 21.80
N VAL A 277 -4.70 -15.50 21.10
CA VAL A 277 -4.77 -15.55 19.63
C VAL A 277 -6.20 -15.40 19.15
N SER A 278 -7.17 -16.14 19.72
CA SER A 278 -8.56 -16.10 19.25
C SER A 278 -9.34 -14.91 19.81
N VAL A 279 -9.48 -14.82 21.13
CA VAL A 279 -10.28 -13.77 21.78
C VAL A 279 -9.60 -12.41 21.63
N GLY A 280 -8.26 -12.35 21.77
CA GLY A 280 -7.51 -11.11 21.66
C GLY A 280 -7.59 -10.50 20.28
N SER A 281 -7.48 -11.30 19.22
CA SER A 281 -7.61 -10.80 17.85
C SER A 281 -9.05 -10.40 17.52
N ASP A 282 -10.06 -11.21 17.88
CA ASP A 282 -11.47 -10.89 17.64
C ASP A 282 -11.87 -9.57 18.33
N LEU A 283 -11.49 -9.42 19.61
CA LEU A 283 -11.80 -8.22 20.38
C LEU A 283 -11.07 -6.98 19.81
N SER A 284 -9.78 -7.14 19.45
CA SER A 284 -8.99 -6.06 18.86
C SER A 284 -9.56 -5.60 17.52
N LEU A 285 -9.85 -6.54 16.61
CA LEU A 285 -10.42 -6.23 15.30
C LEU A 285 -11.83 -5.63 15.44
N GLY A 286 -12.68 -6.19 16.28
CA GLY A 286 -14.03 -5.69 16.53
C GLY A 286 -14.05 -4.25 17.07
N LEU A 287 -13.19 -3.93 18.05
CA LEU A 287 -13.05 -2.57 18.60
C LEU A 287 -12.45 -1.58 17.58
N ALA A 288 -11.57 -2.06 16.69
CA ALA A 288 -11.10 -1.26 15.56
C ALA A 288 -12.16 -1.07 14.47
N GLY A 289 -13.26 -1.84 14.47
CA GLY A 289 -14.28 -1.86 13.43
C GLY A 289 -13.81 -2.58 12.16
N ILE A 290 -12.91 -3.57 12.29
CA ILE A 290 -12.35 -4.35 11.17
C ILE A 290 -13.05 -5.71 11.14
N HIS A 291 -13.56 -6.09 9.98
CA HIS A 291 -14.22 -7.36 9.73
C HIS A 291 -13.46 -8.16 8.67
N LEU A 292 -13.48 -9.50 8.78
CA LEU A 292 -12.95 -10.39 7.76
C LEU A 292 -14.12 -10.95 6.95
N ALA A 293 -14.01 -10.89 5.61
CA ALA A 293 -14.86 -11.61 4.69
C ALA A 293 -14.03 -12.74 4.07
N VAL A 294 -14.25 -13.97 4.52
CA VAL A 294 -13.40 -15.12 4.20
C VAL A 294 -14.10 -16.05 3.22
N THR A 295 -13.42 -16.36 2.12
CA THR A 295 -13.80 -17.44 1.19
C THR A 295 -12.83 -18.60 1.36
N GLY A 296 -13.33 -19.83 1.50
CA GLY A 296 -12.50 -21.03 1.65
C GLY A 296 -12.00 -21.26 3.08
N GLU A 297 -12.69 -20.75 4.12
CA GLU A 297 -12.31 -20.88 5.53
C GLU A 297 -12.10 -22.34 5.96
N GLN A 298 -12.82 -23.29 5.36
CA GLN A 298 -12.67 -24.73 5.65
C GLN A 298 -11.24 -25.23 5.40
N HIS A 299 -10.47 -24.60 4.51
CA HIS A 299 -9.09 -25.00 4.23
C HIS A 299 -8.10 -24.63 5.34
N VAL A 300 -8.48 -23.73 6.24
CA VAL A 300 -7.70 -23.43 7.46
C VAL A 300 -7.59 -24.66 8.37
N TRP A 301 -8.62 -25.53 8.35
CA TRP A 301 -8.77 -26.65 9.28
C TRP A 301 -8.52 -28.01 8.65
N SER A 302 -8.54 -28.12 7.31
CA SER A 302 -8.52 -29.39 6.60
C SER A 302 -7.23 -30.20 6.78
N HIS A 303 -6.08 -29.50 6.92
CA HIS A 303 -4.76 -30.12 7.05
C HIS A 303 -3.89 -29.30 8.00
N ARG A 304 -3.63 -29.84 9.20
CA ARG A 304 -2.71 -29.28 10.19
C ARG A 304 -1.83 -30.38 10.77
N PRO A 305 -0.56 -30.13 11.05
CA PRO A 305 0.15 -28.85 10.84
C PRO A 305 0.36 -28.52 9.36
N ALA A 306 0.48 -27.22 9.05
CA ALA A 306 0.69 -26.70 7.72
C ALA A 306 1.55 -25.43 7.75
N VAL A 307 2.11 -25.04 6.60
CA VAL A 307 2.68 -23.71 6.42
C VAL A 307 1.64 -22.82 5.73
N PHE A 308 1.04 -21.89 6.48
CA PHE A 308 0.15 -20.87 5.97
C PHE A 308 0.96 -19.75 5.34
N LEU A 309 0.87 -19.62 4.02
CA LEU A 309 1.54 -18.56 3.27
C LEU A 309 0.57 -17.40 3.07
N PHE A 310 0.99 -16.17 3.32
CA PHE A 310 0.15 -15.00 3.12
C PHE A 310 0.93 -13.86 2.43
N ASN A 311 0.26 -13.08 1.58
CA ASN A 311 0.83 -11.86 1.05
C ASN A 311 0.83 -10.77 2.13
N HIS A 312 2.00 -10.17 2.36
CA HIS A 312 2.19 -9.24 3.47
C HIS A 312 1.98 -7.80 3.02
N GLN A 313 0.84 -7.21 3.37
CA GLN A 313 0.46 -5.85 2.93
C GLN A 313 0.45 -4.83 4.06
N SER A 314 0.15 -5.25 5.29
CA SER A 314 -0.22 -4.32 6.34
C SER A 314 0.36 -4.71 7.71
N SER A 315 0.37 -3.74 8.62
CA SER A 315 0.67 -4.02 10.04
C SER A 315 -0.46 -4.78 10.74
N VAL A 316 -1.65 -4.84 10.16
CA VAL A 316 -2.80 -5.59 10.69
C VAL A 316 -2.72 -7.08 10.38
N ASP A 317 -1.92 -7.50 9.38
CA ASP A 317 -1.88 -8.90 8.94
C ASP A 317 -1.68 -9.92 10.06
N PRO A 318 -0.83 -9.70 11.08
CA PRO A 318 -0.74 -10.62 12.21
C PRO A 318 -2.05 -10.78 12.98
N LEU A 319 -2.82 -9.69 13.18
CA LEU A 319 -4.13 -9.78 13.85
C LEU A 319 -5.15 -10.51 12.99
N LEU A 320 -5.15 -10.27 11.66
CA LEU A 320 -6.03 -11.00 10.73
C LEU A 320 -5.71 -12.50 10.71
N LEU A 321 -4.42 -12.86 10.70
CA LEU A 321 -3.99 -14.25 10.76
C LEU A 321 -4.37 -14.91 12.10
N MET A 322 -4.20 -14.20 13.23
CA MET A 322 -4.63 -14.72 14.53
C MET A 322 -6.14 -14.98 14.56
N ALA A 323 -6.95 -14.07 14.05
CA ALA A 323 -8.40 -14.22 13.97
C ALA A 323 -8.82 -15.36 13.03
N LEU A 324 -8.10 -15.57 11.92
CA LEU A 324 -8.38 -16.62 10.95
C LEU A 324 -7.91 -18.00 11.43
N LEU A 325 -6.68 -18.10 11.95
CA LEU A 325 -6.03 -19.36 12.31
C LEU A 325 -6.37 -19.84 13.72
N ARG A 326 -6.73 -18.95 14.63
CA ARG A 326 -7.29 -19.11 15.97
C ARG A 326 -6.45 -19.87 16.99
N ARG A 327 -5.79 -20.95 16.64
CA ARG A 327 -5.02 -21.80 17.57
C ARG A 327 -3.92 -22.60 16.89
N ASP A 328 -3.01 -23.10 17.68
CA ASP A 328 -1.94 -24.02 17.26
C ASP A 328 -1.13 -23.46 16.09
N VAL A 329 -0.76 -22.16 16.19
CA VAL A 329 0.01 -21.46 15.18
C VAL A 329 1.20 -20.72 15.81
N THR A 330 2.32 -20.78 15.14
CA THR A 330 3.49 -19.94 15.41
C THR A 330 3.82 -19.09 14.18
N ALA A 331 4.64 -18.06 14.36
CA ALA A 331 5.01 -17.16 13.29
C ALA A 331 6.50 -16.82 13.34
N VAL A 332 7.03 -16.45 12.16
CA VAL A 332 8.37 -15.88 12.04
C VAL A 332 8.27 -14.37 11.95
N ALA A 333 8.90 -13.68 12.88
CA ALA A 333 8.89 -12.23 12.98
C ALA A 333 10.29 -11.63 12.82
N LYS A 334 10.37 -10.36 12.48
CA LYS A 334 11.62 -9.60 12.39
C LYS A 334 12.15 -9.30 13.80
N LYS A 335 13.46 -9.49 14.05
CA LYS A 335 14.10 -9.29 15.35
C LYS A 335 13.85 -7.91 15.97
N GLU A 336 13.82 -6.87 15.14
CA GLU A 336 13.61 -5.49 15.61
C GLU A 336 12.18 -5.28 16.16
N LEU A 337 11.21 -6.12 15.78
CA LEU A 337 9.87 -6.06 16.34
C LEU A 337 9.85 -6.47 17.83
N ALA A 338 10.82 -7.26 18.29
CA ALA A 338 10.98 -7.61 19.69
C ALA A 338 11.36 -6.42 20.59
N ALA A 339 11.76 -5.27 20.01
CA ALA A 339 11.92 -4.03 20.75
C ALA A 339 10.59 -3.48 21.31
N ASN A 340 9.45 -3.82 20.66
CA ASN A 340 8.12 -3.50 21.20
C ASN A 340 7.76 -4.51 22.29
N PRO A 341 7.51 -4.09 23.55
CA PRO A 341 7.26 -4.99 24.67
C PRO A 341 5.99 -5.84 24.48
N ILE A 342 4.96 -5.33 23.80
CA ILE A 342 3.72 -6.07 23.51
C ILE A 342 4.01 -7.19 22.52
N VAL A 343 4.72 -6.89 21.44
CA VAL A 343 5.10 -7.87 20.41
C VAL A 343 6.03 -8.93 20.99
N ARG A 344 6.96 -8.54 21.86
CA ARG A 344 7.86 -9.46 22.55
C ARG A 344 7.11 -10.41 23.47
N LEU A 345 6.16 -9.91 24.27
CA LEU A 345 5.33 -10.73 25.16
C LEU A 345 4.46 -11.70 24.36
N ALA A 346 3.73 -11.20 23.37
CA ALA A 346 2.87 -12.03 22.52
C ALA A 346 3.68 -13.08 21.75
N GLY A 347 4.85 -12.71 21.25
CA GLY A 347 5.77 -13.63 20.58
C GLY A 347 6.32 -14.71 21.50
N ALA A 348 6.72 -14.36 22.72
CA ALA A 348 7.20 -15.31 23.71
C ALA A 348 6.11 -16.32 24.15
N LEU A 349 4.87 -15.86 24.27
CA LEU A 349 3.73 -16.75 24.54
C LEU A 349 3.47 -17.69 23.36
N ALA A 350 3.42 -17.17 22.12
CA ALA A 350 3.10 -17.93 20.92
C ALA A 350 4.29 -18.77 20.38
N ASP A 351 5.43 -18.79 21.06
CA ASP A 351 6.69 -19.40 20.59
C ASP A 351 7.14 -18.87 19.22
N ALA A 352 6.87 -17.57 18.98
CA ALA A 352 7.27 -16.93 17.71
C ALA A 352 8.80 -16.83 17.61
N VAL A 353 9.30 -17.11 16.42
CA VAL A 353 10.75 -17.08 16.17
C VAL A 353 11.12 -15.73 15.59
N PHE A 354 12.02 -15.00 16.28
CA PHE A 354 12.52 -13.71 15.83
C PHE A 354 13.82 -13.90 15.06
N ILE A 355 13.86 -13.47 13.79
CA ILE A 355 15.01 -13.60 12.90
C ILE A 355 15.64 -12.27 12.51
N ASP A 356 16.95 -12.30 12.35
CA ASP A 356 17.68 -11.26 11.65
C ASP A 356 17.58 -11.50 10.14
N ARG A 357 17.02 -10.54 9.39
CA ARG A 357 16.78 -10.70 7.95
C ARG A 357 18.00 -10.31 7.11
N ASP A 358 19.01 -9.73 7.72
CA ASP A 358 20.25 -9.33 7.03
C ASP A 358 21.18 -10.53 6.87
N ASP A 359 21.14 -11.53 7.79
CA ASP A 359 21.75 -12.85 7.63
C ASP A 359 20.72 -13.90 7.16
N ARG A 360 20.46 -13.95 5.87
CA ARG A 360 19.41 -14.79 5.28
C ARG A 360 19.69 -16.29 5.35
N ALA A 361 20.94 -16.70 5.16
CA ALA A 361 21.31 -18.11 5.12
C ALA A 361 21.38 -18.70 6.52
N GLY A 362 22.01 -18.03 7.46
CA GLY A 362 22.08 -18.42 8.85
C GLY A 362 20.73 -18.41 9.54
N ALA A 363 19.86 -17.43 9.21
CA ALA A 363 18.52 -17.34 9.77
C ALA A 363 17.63 -18.54 9.41
N ILE A 364 17.67 -19.03 8.16
CA ILE A 364 16.86 -20.19 7.74
C ILE A 364 17.43 -21.47 8.37
N ALA A 365 18.74 -21.63 8.44
CA ALA A 365 19.37 -22.78 9.08
C ALA A 365 19.04 -22.87 10.58
N ALA A 366 19.04 -21.72 11.28
CA ALA A 366 18.66 -21.64 12.69
C ALA A 366 17.16 -21.86 12.94
N LEU A 367 16.31 -21.49 11.97
CA LEU A 367 14.87 -21.68 12.05
C LEU A 367 14.43 -23.15 11.93
N ARG A 368 15.10 -23.90 11.08
CA ARG A 368 14.69 -25.25 10.68
C ARG A 368 14.39 -26.15 11.88
N PRO A 369 15.28 -26.36 12.86
CA PRO A 369 15.01 -27.26 13.99
C PRO A 369 13.86 -26.77 14.87
N LEU A 370 13.68 -25.45 15.04
CA LEU A 370 12.60 -24.88 15.84
C LEU A 370 11.23 -25.09 15.18
N VAL A 371 11.18 -24.98 13.84
CA VAL A 371 9.95 -25.18 13.08
C VAL A 371 9.60 -26.66 12.97
N GLU A 372 10.60 -27.54 12.76
CA GLU A 372 10.39 -28.99 12.79
C GLU A 372 9.82 -29.45 14.16
N GLU A 373 10.36 -28.93 15.26
CA GLU A 373 9.82 -29.19 16.60
C GLU A 373 8.38 -28.66 16.76
N ALA A 374 8.07 -27.49 16.20
CA ALA A 374 6.72 -26.94 16.21
C ALA A 374 5.73 -27.86 15.46
N PHE A 375 6.11 -28.39 14.31
CA PHE A 375 5.27 -29.33 13.54
C PHE A 375 5.04 -30.66 14.29
N VAL A 376 6.08 -31.21 14.93
CA VAL A 376 5.95 -32.40 15.78
C VAL A 376 4.95 -32.15 16.92
N ARG A 377 4.87 -30.94 17.46
CA ARG A 377 3.89 -30.53 18.45
C ARG A 377 2.51 -30.18 17.88
N GLY A 378 2.26 -30.40 16.60
CA GLY A 378 0.99 -30.11 15.94
C GLY A 378 0.76 -28.63 15.65
N LYS A 379 1.77 -27.76 15.80
CA LYS A 379 1.66 -26.33 15.50
C LYS A 379 1.93 -26.06 14.03
N SER A 380 1.10 -25.23 13.42
CA SER A 380 1.28 -24.71 12.08
C SER A 380 2.17 -23.45 12.08
N LEU A 381 2.77 -23.12 10.93
CA LEU A 381 3.59 -21.94 10.75
C LEU A 381 2.87 -20.93 9.86
N ALA A 382 2.76 -19.66 10.25
CA ALA A 382 2.33 -18.58 9.37
C ALA A 382 3.54 -17.75 8.93
N MET A 383 3.73 -17.62 7.60
CA MET A 383 4.89 -16.94 7.04
C MET A 383 4.56 -16.22 5.73
N ALA A 384 5.10 -15.00 5.58
CA ALA A 384 5.01 -14.26 4.32
C ALA A 384 6.18 -14.64 3.39
N PRO A 385 5.93 -15.25 2.22
CA PRO A 385 6.98 -15.68 1.32
C PRO A 385 7.72 -14.50 0.67
N GLU A 386 7.13 -13.32 0.63
CA GLU A 386 7.77 -12.08 0.15
C GLU A 386 8.93 -11.63 1.06
N GLY A 387 8.86 -11.97 2.35
CA GLY A 387 9.85 -11.61 3.35
C GLY A 387 9.86 -10.14 3.75
N THR A 388 8.99 -9.31 3.19
CA THR A 388 8.79 -7.90 3.57
C THR A 388 7.36 -7.49 3.21
N ARG A 389 6.87 -6.40 3.83
CA ARG A 389 5.56 -5.84 3.49
C ARG A 389 5.60 -5.13 2.13
N SER A 390 4.56 -5.35 1.34
CA SER A 390 4.27 -4.58 0.14
C SER A 390 3.30 -3.45 0.53
N GLY A 391 3.78 -2.23 0.64
CA GLY A 391 2.92 -1.07 0.95
C GLY A 391 1.95 -0.69 -0.17
N THR A 392 2.07 -1.34 -1.33
CA THR A 392 1.36 -0.98 -2.57
C THR A 392 0.22 -1.95 -2.91
N GLY A 393 0.10 -3.07 -2.22
CA GLY A 393 -0.82 -4.15 -2.59
C GLY A 393 -0.34 -5.03 -3.74
N ARG A 394 0.73 -4.64 -4.46
CA ARG A 394 1.36 -5.52 -5.46
C ARG A 394 2.10 -6.67 -4.80
N LEU A 395 1.93 -7.86 -5.36
CA LEU A 395 2.59 -9.06 -4.88
C LEU A 395 4.07 -9.06 -5.28
N GLY A 396 4.94 -9.07 -4.27
CA GLY A 396 6.39 -9.20 -4.46
C GLY A 396 6.83 -10.59 -4.94
N PRO A 397 8.13 -10.75 -5.23
CA PRO A 397 8.69 -12.07 -5.52
C PRO A 397 8.69 -12.95 -4.26
N PHE A 398 8.40 -14.24 -4.43
CA PHE A 398 8.42 -15.23 -3.36
C PHE A 398 9.82 -15.77 -3.14
N LYS A 399 10.22 -15.92 -1.87
CA LYS A 399 11.50 -16.47 -1.43
C LYS A 399 11.36 -17.94 -1.06
N LYS A 400 12.41 -18.73 -1.25
CA LYS A 400 12.44 -20.18 -1.02
C LYS A 400 12.21 -20.61 0.45
N GLY A 401 12.47 -19.73 1.41
CA GLY A 401 12.57 -20.09 2.84
C GLY A 401 11.34 -20.80 3.40
N ALA A 402 10.14 -20.23 3.21
CA ALA A 402 8.91 -20.80 3.71
C ALA A 402 8.60 -22.18 3.09
N PHE A 403 8.90 -22.34 1.81
CA PHE A 403 8.68 -23.58 1.05
C PHE A 403 9.64 -24.69 1.49
N ARG A 404 10.91 -24.37 1.72
CA ARG A 404 11.89 -25.32 2.27
C ARG A 404 11.52 -25.79 3.66
N LEU A 405 10.95 -24.93 4.50
CA LEU A 405 10.45 -25.32 5.81
C LEU A 405 9.26 -26.28 5.71
N ALA A 406 8.36 -26.08 4.75
CA ALA A 406 7.24 -26.99 4.51
C ALA A 406 7.73 -28.36 4.03
N MET A 407 8.65 -28.41 3.06
CA MET A 407 9.29 -29.63 2.56
C MET A 407 10.00 -30.39 3.68
N ALA A 408 10.83 -29.71 4.47
CA ALA A 408 11.59 -30.31 5.56
C ALA A 408 10.69 -30.91 6.65
N GLY A 409 9.54 -30.28 6.91
CA GLY A 409 8.55 -30.74 7.86
C GLY A 409 7.56 -31.76 7.30
N GLY A 410 7.56 -32.06 6.00
CA GLY A 410 6.59 -32.95 5.36
C GLY A 410 5.16 -32.44 5.51
N VAL A 411 4.95 -31.10 5.50
CA VAL A 411 3.64 -30.49 5.71
C VAL A 411 3.19 -29.69 4.47
N PRO A 412 1.88 -29.61 4.19
CA PRO A 412 1.40 -28.85 3.03
C PRO A 412 1.60 -27.35 3.22
N VAL A 413 1.61 -26.62 2.10
CA VAL A 413 1.47 -25.16 2.08
C VAL A 413 0.01 -24.78 1.82
N VAL A 414 -0.50 -23.81 2.57
CA VAL A 414 -1.88 -23.30 2.44
C VAL A 414 -1.80 -21.83 2.07
N PRO A 415 -2.11 -21.44 0.82
CA PRO A 415 -2.10 -20.05 0.41
C PRO A 415 -3.27 -19.26 1.00
N ILE A 416 -2.97 -18.11 1.61
CA ILE A 416 -3.94 -17.13 2.11
C ILE A 416 -3.72 -15.82 1.36
N VAL A 417 -4.72 -15.32 0.65
CA VAL A 417 -4.65 -14.10 -0.13
C VAL A 417 -5.46 -13.00 0.56
N PHE A 418 -4.78 -11.95 1.01
CA PHE A 418 -5.41 -10.71 1.45
C PHE A 418 -5.54 -9.76 0.26
N ARG A 419 -6.73 -9.18 0.04
CA ARG A 419 -6.96 -8.25 -1.05
C ARG A 419 -6.60 -6.80 -0.68
N ASN A 420 -7.06 -6.34 0.48
CA ASN A 420 -7.11 -4.94 0.86
C ASN A 420 -6.76 -4.67 2.33
N ALA A 421 -5.92 -5.50 2.94
CA ALA A 421 -5.47 -5.30 4.33
C ALA A 421 -4.78 -3.94 4.54
N ASN A 422 -4.14 -3.40 3.49
CA ASN A 422 -3.54 -2.08 3.51
C ASN A 422 -4.57 -0.93 3.63
N ASP A 423 -5.84 -1.18 3.34
CA ASP A 423 -6.88 -0.16 3.47
C ASP A 423 -7.27 0.11 4.92
N VAL A 424 -7.24 -0.92 5.75
CA VAL A 424 -7.58 -0.82 7.18
C VAL A 424 -6.40 -0.42 8.07
N TRP A 425 -5.17 -0.70 7.67
CA TRP A 425 -3.98 -0.17 8.36
C TRP A 425 -2.85 0.10 7.37
N PRO A 426 -2.90 1.26 6.70
CA PRO A 426 -1.92 1.63 5.69
C PRO A 426 -0.49 1.70 6.24
N LEU A 427 0.48 1.30 5.42
CA LEU A 427 1.89 1.39 5.79
C LEU A 427 2.28 2.83 6.13
N GLY A 428 2.98 3.01 7.25
CA GLY A 428 3.43 4.33 7.72
C GLY A 428 2.36 5.17 8.43
N THR A 429 1.15 4.63 8.64
CA THR A 429 0.11 5.26 9.48
C THR A 429 0.12 4.70 10.90
N GLN A 430 -0.37 5.50 11.85
CA GLN A 430 -0.38 5.13 13.28
C GLN A 430 -1.67 4.41 13.69
N PHE A 431 -2.79 4.65 13.02
CA PHE A 431 -4.10 4.20 13.46
C PHE A 431 -4.74 3.24 12.45
N MET A 432 -5.41 2.21 13.00
CA MET A 432 -6.30 1.35 12.24
C MET A 432 -7.55 2.12 11.82
N ARG A 433 -8.11 1.77 10.66
CA ARG A 433 -9.36 2.32 10.12
C ARG A 433 -10.40 1.21 10.06
N PRO A 434 -11.67 1.52 10.34
CA PRO A 434 -12.76 0.57 10.13
C PRO A 434 -12.84 0.13 8.67
N GLY A 435 -13.23 -1.11 8.44
CA GLY A 435 -13.40 -1.65 7.09
C GLY A 435 -13.49 -3.17 7.06
N THR A 436 -13.80 -3.71 5.90
CA THR A 436 -13.81 -5.16 5.67
C THR A 436 -12.56 -5.56 4.89
N VAL A 437 -11.85 -6.56 5.39
CA VAL A 437 -10.72 -7.18 4.69
C VAL A 437 -11.21 -8.46 4.02
N ASP A 438 -11.07 -8.49 2.71
CA ASP A 438 -11.41 -9.66 1.90
C ASP A 438 -10.25 -10.66 1.92
N VAL A 439 -10.58 -11.94 2.19
CA VAL A 439 -9.60 -13.02 2.36
C VAL A 439 -10.03 -14.24 1.55
N VAL A 440 -9.11 -14.80 0.78
CA VAL A 440 -9.30 -16.12 0.14
C VAL A 440 -8.28 -17.09 0.72
N VAL A 441 -8.75 -18.23 1.22
CA VAL A 441 -7.92 -19.35 1.62
C VAL A 441 -8.03 -20.45 0.57
N HIS A 442 -6.93 -20.78 -0.07
CA HIS A 442 -6.87 -21.84 -1.07
C HIS A 442 -6.75 -23.22 -0.44
N PRO A 443 -7.11 -24.29 -1.17
CA PRO A 443 -6.85 -25.65 -0.74
C PRO A 443 -5.38 -25.89 -0.41
N PRO A 444 -5.07 -26.79 0.56
CA PRO A 444 -3.72 -27.20 0.85
C PRO A 444 -3.02 -27.81 -0.37
N ILE A 445 -1.77 -27.44 -0.57
CA ILE A 445 -0.91 -27.96 -1.64
C ILE A 445 0.11 -28.89 -0.98
N PRO A 446 0.09 -30.21 -1.24
CA PRO A 446 1.07 -31.14 -0.73
C PRO A 446 2.49 -30.80 -1.18
N THR A 447 3.48 -31.12 -0.35
CA THR A 447 4.91 -30.87 -0.66
C THR A 447 5.73 -32.15 -0.73
N ASP A 448 5.09 -33.32 -0.65
CA ASP A 448 5.75 -34.63 -0.54
C ASP A 448 6.60 -34.99 -1.77
N ASP A 449 6.18 -34.48 -2.96
CA ASP A 449 6.87 -34.69 -4.24
C ASP A 449 7.79 -33.53 -4.63
N TRP A 450 7.99 -32.53 -3.76
CA TRP A 450 8.83 -31.39 -4.08
C TRP A 450 10.30 -31.66 -3.82
N THR A 451 11.16 -31.16 -4.70
CA THR A 451 12.60 -31.24 -4.61
C THR A 451 13.27 -29.87 -4.73
N ASP A 452 14.51 -29.73 -4.30
CA ASP A 452 15.25 -28.47 -4.52
C ASP A 452 15.45 -28.14 -6.02
N ALA A 453 15.41 -29.15 -6.88
CA ALA A 453 15.59 -28.98 -8.34
C ALA A 453 14.38 -28.34 -9.01
N ASP A 454 13.16 -28.62 -8.58
CA ASP A 454 11.91 -28.09 -9.15
C ASP A 454 11.29 -26.96 -8.29
N LEU A 455 11.93 -26.62 -7.18
CA LEU A 455 11.40 -25.67 -6.19
C LEU A 455 11.04 -24.31 -6.80
N ASP A 456 11.84 -23.76 -7.70
CA ASP A 456 11.56 -22.48 -8.35
C ASP A 456 10.25 -22.54 -9.19
N GLN A 457 10.03 -23.66 -9.86
CA GLN A 457 8.82 -23.89 -10.64
C GLN A 457 7.58 -24.02 -9.72
N ARG A 458 7.73 -24.74 -8.59
CA ARG A 458 6.68 -24.90 -7.58
C ARG A 458 6.29 -23.55 -6.96
N ILE A 459 7.30 -22.74 -6.61
CA ILE A 459 7.08 -21.37 -6.09
C ILE A 459 6.36 -20.49 -7.11
N ALA A 460 6.78 -20.53 -8.38
CA ALA A 460 6.11 -19.78 -9.44
C ALA A 460 4.65 -20.22 -9.63
N HIS A 461 4.37 -21.52 -9.48
CA HIS A 461 3.00 -22.06 -9.52
C HIS A 461 2.17 -21.53 -8.35
N VAL A 462 2.67 -21.63 -7.11
CA VAL A 462 1.97 -21.08 -5.94
C VAL A 462 1.73 -19.57 -6.08
N ARG A 463 2.75 -18.82 -6.56
CA ARG A 463 2.59 -17.37 -6.76
C ARG A 463 1.51 -17.02 -7.78
N ARG A 464 1.29 -17.85 -8.81
CA ARG A 464 0.19 -17.67 -9.77
C ARG A 464 -1.16 -17.70 -9.09
N PHE A 465 -1.42 -18.57 -8.12
CA PHE A 465 -2.69 -18.55 -7.36
C PHE A 465 -3.00 -17.18 -6.76
N TYR A 466 -1.97 -16.51 -6.19
CA TYR A 466 -2.16 -15.16 -5.64
C TYR A 466 -2.47 -14.15 -6.73
N LEU A 467 -1.72 -14.16 -7.84
CA LEU A 467 -1.93 -13.24 -8.94
C LEU A 467 -3.32 -13.43 -9.57
N ASP A 468 -3.71 -14.66 -9.83
CA ASP A 468 -5.00 -15.00 -10.42
C ASP A 468 -6.16 -14.62 -9.49
N THR A 469 -6.01 -14.88 -8.17
CA THR A 469 -7.01 -14.48 -7.17
C THR A 469 -7.15 -12.96 -7.07
N LEU A 470 -6.03 -12.23 -7.06
CA LEU A 470 -6.05 -10.77 -6.99
C LEU A 470 -6.62 -10.13 -8.26
N ALA A 471 -6.38 -10.75 -9.43
CA ALA A 471 -6.92 -10.30 -10.72
C ALA A 471 -8.41 -10.62 -10.88
N HIS A 472 -8.84 -11.79 -10.41
CA HIS A 472 -10.20 -12.32 -10.57
C HIS A 472 -10.80 -12.63 -9.18
N TRP A 473 -10.99 -11.59 -8.37
CA TRP A 473 -11.49 -11.79 -7.01
C TRP A 473 -12.87 -12.44 -7.02
N PRO A 474 -13.09 -13.54 -6.26
CA PRO A 474 -14.39 -14.22 -6.26
C PRO A 474 -15.48 -13.28 -5.75
N ALA A 475 -16.64 -13.32 -6.41
CA ALA A 475 -17.83 -12.60 -5.95
C ALA A 475 -18.21 -13.08 -4.54
N ARG A 476 -18.68 -12.15 -3.70
CA ARG A 476 -19.17 -12.46 -2.35
C ARG A 476 -20.44 -13.27 -2.40
#